data_f29dbd4053d031c852f4063d1f5df7bf
#
_entry.id   f29dbd4053d031c852f4063d1f5df7bf
#
_cell.length_a   1.000
_cell.length_b   1.000
_cell.length_c   1.000
_cell.angle_alpha   90.00
_cell.angle_beta   90.00
_cell.angle_gamma   90.00
#
_symmetry.space_group_name_H-M   'P 1'
#
loop_
_entity.id
_entity.type
_entity.pdbx_description
1 polymer ?
#
loop_
_entity_poly.entity_id
_entity_poly.type
_entity_poly.pdbx_seq_one_letter_code
_entity_poly.pdbx_strand_id
1 'polypeptide(L)'
;MVIHGCSDKQDKTFPNSLLIIDKYSSTYLNDLERKGLGMEFLHAINQSLFLFINADHDEHPSTIVMALLIAEYLTAITLAAVAVYLVWKHRRRRIICLNVLCSLLLGMAATYLIRKGWHVPRPFDMQLGTNFLAHSVTSSFPSKHMTSLTAPLMSMCLFAPTRLVGVAGLMVTMSVAWSRVYLGVHWPLDMAGALLVGLLAALAVKYGLRPLWMRWLDSADGKFAIQDKQVS
;
A
#
# COMPACT_ATOMS: atom_id res chain seq x y z
N MET A 1 -0.74 -31.39 -55.73
CA MET A 1 -1.04 -31.40 -54.31
C MET A 1 -0.41 -30.14 -53.74
N VAL A 2 -1.18 -29.08 -53.64
CA VAL A 2 -0.74 -27.71 -53.30
C VAL A 2 -1.08 -27.46 -51.82
N ILE A 3 -0.05 -27.28 -50.97
CA ILE A 3 -0.23 -26.92 -49.56
C ILE A 3 -0.17 -25.41 -49.49
N HIS A 4 -1.32 -24.75 -49.25
CA HIS A 4 -1.38 -23.36 -48.94
C HIS A 4 -0.92 -23.13 -47.47
N GLY A 5 0.23 -22.47 -47.32
CA GLY A 5 0.66 -21.90 -46.08
C GLY A 5 -0.17 -20.67 -45.77
N CYS A 6 -0.99 -20.73 -44.74
CA CYS A 6 -1.68 -19.58 -44.18
C CYS A 6 -0.72 -18.87 -43.23
N SER A 7 -0.13 -17.77 -43.70
CA SER A 7 0.63 -16.83 -42.87
C SER A 7 -0.38 -15.88 -42.24
N ASP A 8 -0.81 -16.18 -41.05
CA ASP A 8 -1.64 -15.27 -40.24
C ASP A 8 -0.70 -14.32 -39.49
N LYS A 9 -0.40 -13.19 -40.12
CA LYS A 9 0.18 -12.05 -39.43
C LYS A 9 -0.92 -11.43 -38.60
N GLN A 10 -1.02 -11.83 -37.34
CA GLN A 10 -1.78 -11.07 -36.37
C GLN A 10 -1.20 -9.67 -36.26
N ASP A 11 -1.95 -8.75 -36.85
CA ASP A 11 -1.77 -7.32 -36.75
C ASP A 11 -1.83 -6.93 -35.26
N LYS A 12 -0.72 -6.42 -34.73
CA LYS A 12 -0.64 -5.89 -33.35
C LYS A 12 -1.40 -4.56 -33.31
N THR A 13 -2.71 -4.61 -33.42
CA THR A 13 -3.55 -3.49 -33.04
C THR A 13 -3.50 -3.37 -31.54
N PHE A 14 -3.05 -2.21 -31.06
CA PHE A 14 -3.08 -1.80 -29.66
C PHE A 14 -4.38 -2.25 -28.98
N PRO A 15 -4.30 -2.85 -27.78
CA PRO A 15 -5.50 -3.31 -27.11
C PRO A 15 -6.50 -2.17 -26.96
N ASN A 16 -7.76 -2.45 -27.18
CA ASN A 16 -8.93 -1.56 -27.19
C ASN A 16 -9.14 -0.72 -25.91
N SER A 17 -8.14 -0.55 -25.07
CA SER A 17 -8.19 0.26 -23.85
C SER A 17 -8.47 1.75 -24.15
N LEU A 18 -7.94 2.28 -25.23
CA LEU A 18 -8.27 3.65 -25.68
C LEU A 18 -9.68 3.75 -26.27
N LEU A 19 -10.16 2.71 -26.94
CA LEU A 19 -11.54 2.64 -27.46
C LEU A 19 -12.57 2.47 -26.34
N ILE A 20 -12.17 1.85 -25.22
CA ILE A 20 -13.02 1.78 -24.01
C ILE A 20 -13.19 3.17 -23.41
N ILE A 21 -12.12 3.97 -23.32
CA ILE A 21 -12.18 5.35 -22.83
C ILE A 21 -13.05 6.23 -23.73
N ASP A 22 -12.95 6.09 -25.04
CA ASP A 22 -13.69 6.91 -26.02
C ASP A 22 -15.19 6.52 -26.10
N LYS A 23 -15.48 5.23 -25.92
CA LYS A 23 -16.86 4.73 -25.88
C LYS A 23 -17.62 5.14 -24.61
N TYR A 24 -16.88 5.53 -23.56
CA TYR A 24 -17.42 6.03 -22.29
C TYR A 24 -17.55 7.56 -22.24
N SER A 25 -17.19 8.29 -23.32
CA SER A 25 -16.89 9.73 -23.26
C SER A 25 -18.08 10.69 -23.18
N SER A 26 -19.24 10.50 -23.67
CA SER A 26 -20.24 11.58 -23.56
C SER A 26 -21.67 11.15 -23.18
N THR A 27 -22.13 10.07 -23.72
CA THR A 27 -23.51 9.57 -23.43
C THR A 27 -23.57 8.84 -22.07
N TYR A 28 -22.44 8.19 -21.71
CA TYR A 28 -22.30 7.52 -20.42
C TYR A 28 -22.12 8.51 -19.26
N LEU A 29 -21.38 9.60 -19.44
CA LEU A 29 -21.19 10.62 -18.38
C LEU A 29 -22.54 11.21 -17.92
N ASN A 30 -23.48 11.45 -18.81
CA ASN A 30 -24.79 11.99 -18.46
C ASN A 30 -25.74 10.95 -17.79
N ASP A 31 -25.59 9.68 -18.12
CA ASP A 31 -26.33 8.57 -17.46
C ASP A 31 -25.68 8.22 -16.11
N LEU A 32 -24.39 8.48 -15.99
CA LEU A 32 -23.53 8.34 -14.81
C LEU A 32 -23.96 9.29 -13.67
N GLU A 33 -24.27 10.53 -13.92
CA GLU A 33 -24.75 11.48 -12.91
C GLU A 33 -26.12 11.13 -12.29
N ARG A 34 -26.95 10.41 -13.02
CA ARG A 34 -28.33 10.05 -12.57
C ARG A 34 -28.41 8.79 -11.70
N LYS A 35 -27.39 7.91 -11.68
CA LYS A 35 -27.49 6.56 -11.07
C LYS A 35 -26.52 6.23 -9.93
N GLY A 36 -25.88 7.20 -9.33
CA GLY A 36 -24.90 6.93 -8.27
C GLY A 36 -23.50 6.53 -8.79
N LEU A 37 -23.12 7.04 -9.87
CA LEU A 37 -22.14 6.70 -10.87
C LEU A 37 -20.67 6.92 -10.48
N GLY A 38 -20.37 7.57 -9.35
CA GLY A 38 -19.00 7.73 -8.89
C GLY A 38 -18.30 6.39 -8.64
N MET A 39 -19.05 5.38 -8.20
CA MET A 39 -18.47 4.06 -7.90
C MET A 39 -18.14 3.27 -9.17
N GLU A 40 -19.01 3.28 -10.17
CA GLU A 40 -18.76 2.58 -11.45
C GLU A 40 -17.57 3.21 -12.20
N PHE A 41 -17.47 4.54 -12.20
CA PHE A 41 -16.34 5.25 -12.77
C PHE A 41 -15.02 4.90 -12.05
N LEU A 42 -15.00 4.88 -10.72
CA LEU A 42 -13.83 4.47 -9.94
C LEU A 42 -13.44 3.01 -10.22
N HIS A 43 -14.42 2.10 -10.36
CA HIS A 43 -14.16 0.72 -10.73
C HIS A 43 -13.57 0.62 -12.14
N ALA A 44 -14.11 1.34 -13.11
CA ALA A 44 -13.59 1.35 -14.48
C ALA A 44 -12.14 1.87 -14.55
N ILE A 45 -11.84 2.98 -13.87
CA ILE A 45 -10.47 3.51 -13.78
C ILE A 45 -9.54 2.48 -13.10
N ASN A 46 -9.98 1.88 -11.99
CA ASN A 46 -9.18 0.92 -11.26
C ASN A 46 -8.82 -0.31 -12.10
N GLN A 47 -9.78 -0.84 -12.86
CA GLN A 47 -9.56 -1.94 -13.79
C GLN A 47 -8.66 -1.56 -14.96
N SER A 48 -8.87 -0.39 -15.54
CA SER A 48 -8.03 0.10 -16.65
C SER A 48 -6.58 0.32 -16.22
N LEU A 49 -6.36 0.92 -15.06
CA LEU A 49 -5.02 1.10 -14.48
C LEU A 49 -4.38 -0.25 -14.11
N PHE A 50 -5.17 -1.18 -13.60
CA PHE A 50 -4.69 -2.53 -13.31
C PHE A 50 -4.19 -3.21 -14.59
N LEU A 51 -5.01 -3.28 -15.63
CA LEU A 51 -4.64 -3.90 -16.91
C LEU A 51 -3.46 -3.22 -17.59
N PHE A 52 -3.29 -1.91 -17.40
CA PHE A 52 -2.13 -1.18 -17.91
C PHE A 52 -0.82 -1.54 -17.20
N ILE A 53 -0.88 -1.86 -15.91
CA ILE A 53 0.31 -2.16 -15.08
C ILE A 53 0.58 -3.66 -15.01
N ASN A 54 -0.45 -4.51 -15.05
CA ASN A 54 -0.34 -5.96 -14.89
C ASN A 54 0.50 -6.58 -16.01
N ALA A 55 1.43 -7.45 -15.62
CA ALA A 55 2.27 -8.19 -16.56
C ALA A 55 1.43 -9.13 -17.42
N ASP A 56 1.80 -9.23 -18.70
CA ASP A 56 1.25 -10.23 -19.61
C ASP A 56 2.09 -11.51 -19.59
N HIS A 57 1.57 -12.59 -20.18
CA HIS A 57 2.28 -13.86 -20.32
C HIS A 57 3.56 -13.78 -21.17
N ASP A 58 3.62 -12.82 -22.08
CA ASP A 58 4.76 -12.59 -22.98
C ASP A 58 5.87 -11.70 -22.36
N GLU A 59 5.69 -11.27 -21.10
CA GLU A 59 6.65 -10.41 -20.40
C GLU A 59 7.99 -11.10 -20.15
N HIS A 60 9.04 -10.29 -20.10
CA HIS A 60 10.41 -10.79 -19.92
C HIS A 60 10.56 -11.49 -18.56
N PRO A 61 11.04 -12.76 -18.49
CA PRO A 61 11.13 -13.50 -17.24
C PRO A 61 11.91 -12.78 -16.13
N SER A 62 12.94 -12.00 -16.48
CA SER A 62 13.72 -11.22 -15.51
C SER A 62 12.91 -10.15 -14.80
N THR A 63 11.95 -9.50 -15.47
CA THR A 63 11.08 -8.48 -14.89
C THR A 63 10.11 -9.12 -13.88
N ILE A 64 9.56 -10.29 -14.23
CA ILE A 64 8.69 -11.05 -13.34
C ILE A 64 9.46 -11.49 -12.09
N VAL A 65 10.67 -12.04 -12.24
CA VAL A 65 11.52 -12.44 -11.10
C VAL A 65 11.86 -11.25 -10.22
N MET A 66 12.22 -10.11 -10.80
CA MET A 66 12.47 -8.87 -10.04
C MET A 66 11.23 -8.43 -9.26
N ALA A 67 10.06 -8.43 -9.89
CA ALA A 67 8.81 -8.06 -9.23
C ALA A 67 8.46 -9.03 -8.08
N LEU A 68 8.71 -10.35 -8.24
CA LEU A 68 8.53 -11.35 -7.19
C LEU A 68 9.45 -11.08 -6.00
N LEU A 69 10.74 -10.82 -6.24
CA LEU A 69 11.69 -10.49 -5.17
C LEU A 69 11.29 -9.23 -4.41
N ILE A 70 10.85 -8.20 -5.11
CA ILE A 70 10.32 -6.97 -4.50
C ILE A 70 9.06 -7.27 -3.67
N ALA A 71 8.12 -8.02 -4.23
CA ALA A 71 6.86 -8.32 -3.56
C ALA A 71 7.03 -9.15 -2.28
N GLU A 72 7.96 -10.10 -2.25
CA GLU A 72 8.14 -11.02 -1.12
C GLU A 72 9.06 -10.45 -0.05
N TYR A 73 10.22 -9.90 -0.45
CA TYR A 73 11.29 -9.57 0.51
C TYR A 73 11.37 -8.11 0.87
N LEU A 74 11.06 -7.17 -0.05
CA LEU A 74 11.34 -5.75 0.18
C LEU A 74 10.53 -5.16 1.34
N THR A 75 9.32 -5.67 1.59
CA THR A 75 8.52 -5.28 2.76
C THR A 75 9.23 -5.61 4.07
N ALA A 76 9.69 -6.85 4.22
CA ALA A 76 10.38 -7.31 5.43
C ALA A 76 11.72 -6.60 5.62
N ILE A 77 12.50 -6.45 4.54
CA ILE A 77 13.79 -5.74 4.54
C ILE A 77 13.60 -4.28 4.98
N THR A 78 12.60 -3.59 4.42
CA THR A 78 12.32 -2.18 4.77
C THR A 78 11.91 -2.03 6.23
N LEU A 79 11.03 -2.91 6.73
CA LEU A 79 10.63 -2.89 8.15
C LEU A 79 11.81 -3.18 9.08
N ALA A 80 12.65 -4.15 8.75
CA ALA A 80 13.86 -4.45 9.49
C ALA A 80 14.83 -3.27 9.49
N ALA A 81 15.06 -2.64 8.35
CA ALA A 81 15.91 -1.46 8.22
C ALA A 81 15.40 -0.28 9.06
N VAL A 82 14.07 -0.04 9.05
CA VAL A 82 13.42 0.98 9.89
C VAL A 82 13.62 0.66 11.38
N ALA A 83 13.42 -0.59 11.78
CA ALA A 83 13.61 -1.01 13.18
C ALA A 83 15.06 -0.82 13.64
N VAL A 84 16.04 -1.27 12.84
CA VAL A 84 17.48 -1.09 13.12
C VAL A 84 17.83 0.40 13.20
N TYR A 85 17.36 1.21 12.24
CA TYR A 85 17.60 2.65 12.24
C TYR A 85 17.07 3.33 13.51
N LEU A 86 15.84 2.99 13.92
CA LEU A 86 15.23 3.58 15.12
C LEU A 86 15.96 3.16 16.40
N VAL A 87 16.35 1.90 16.52
CA VAL A 87 17.12 1.41 17.68
C VAL A 87 18.48 2.06 17.75
N TRP A 88 19.21 2.10 16.62
CA TRP A 88 20.60 2.60 16.59
C TRP A 88 20.67 4.12 16.75
N LYS A 89 19.88 4.86 15.96
CA LYS A 89 19.97 6.33 15.89
C LYS A 89 19.13 7.03 16.95
N HIS A 90 17.99 6.43 17.37
CA HIS A 90 16.99 7.07 18.18
C HIS A 90 16.66 6.34 19.48
N ARG A 91 17.53 5.43 19.93
CA ARG A 91 17.35 4.65 21.19
C ARG A 91 16.97 5.53 22.40
N ARG A 92 17.55 6.74 22.50
CA ARG A 92 17.21 7.70 23.57
C ARG A 92 15.90 8.46 23.34
N ARG A 93 15.30 8.36 22.14
CA ARG A 93 14.06 9.03 21.79
C ARG A 93 12.89 8.06 21.77
N ARG A 94 12.60 7.47 22.91
CA ARG A 94 11.53 6.48 23.13
C ARG A 94 10.20 6.89 22.50
N ILE A 95 9.86 8.19 22.52
CA ILE A 95 8.61 8.74 21.96
C ILE A 95 8.52 8.50 20.47
N ILE A 96 9.60 8.68 19.69
CA ILE A 96 9.59 8.42 18.24
C ILE A 96 9.33 6.95 17.98
N CYS A 97 10.05 6.06 18.67
CA CYS A 97 9.88 4.61 18.53
C CYS A 97 8.44 4.18 18.86
N LEU A 98 7.87 4.71 19.97
CA LEU A 98 6.48 4.44 20.37
C LEU A 98 5.49 4.93 19.30
N ASN A 99 5.64 6.15 18.79
CA ASN A 99 4.75 6.66 17.76
C ASN A 99 4.80 5.82 16.47
N VAL A 100 6.00 5.41 16.03
CA VAL A 100 6.17 4.58 14.83
C VAL A 100 5.53 3.19 15.05
N LEU A 101 5.79 2.56 16.20
CA LEU A 101 5.22 1.25 16.54
C LEU A 101 3.69 1.33 16.65
N CYS A 102 3.17 2.33 17.35
CA CYS A 102 1.72 2.49 17.51
C CYS A 102 1.02 2.82 16.19
N SER A 103 1.67 3.58 15.31
CA SER A 103 1.13 3.83 13.96
C SER A 103 1.05 2.55 13.15
N LEU A 104 2.08 1.68 13.22
CA LEU A 104 2.06 0.38 12.58
C LEU A 104 0.91 -0.49 13.13
N LEU A 105 0.82 -0.63 14.45
CA LEU A 105 -0.21 -1.46 15.08
C LEU A 105 -1.62 -0.95 14.78
N LEU A 106 -1.84 0.36 14.87
CA LEU A 106 -3.14 0.98 14.56
C LEU A 106 -3.51 0.82 13.09
N GLY A 107 -2.56 1.04 12.17
CA GLY A 107 -2.77 0.85 10.75
C GLY A 107 -3.09 -0.61 10.40
N MET A 108 -2.39 -1.58 11.00
CA MET A 108 -2.66 -3.00 10.80
C MET A 108 -4.00 -3.42 11.40
N ALA A 109 -4.37 -2.92 12.59
CA ALA A 109 -5.67 -3.18 13.19
C ALA A 109 -6.80 -2.60 12.33
N ALA A 110 -6.68 -1.36 11.83
CA ALA A 110 -7.65 -0.76 10.92
C ALA A 110 -7.78 -1.58 9.62
N THR A 111 -6.65 -1.96 9.01
CA THR A 111 -6.63 -2.84 7.83
C THR A 111 -7.34 -4.16 8.09
N TYR A 112 -7.09 -4.80 9.23
CA TYR A 112 -7.74 -6.05 9.60
C TYR A 112 -9.26 -5.87 9.72
N LEU A 113 -9.73 -4.83 10.41
CA LEU A 113 -11.15 -4.54 10.60
C LEU A 113 -11.85 -4.22 9.26
N ILE A 114 -11.25 -3.40 8.41
CA ILE A 114 -11.79 -3.09 7.09
C ILE A 114 -11.93 -4.37 6.26
N ARG A 115 -10.89 -5.20 6.20
CA ARG A 115 -10.90 -6.46 5.43
C ARG A 115 -11.91 -7.49 5.96
N LYS A 116 -12.18 -7.47 7.27
CA LYS A 116 -13.19 -8.34 7.88
C LYS A 116 -14.62 -7.85 7.59
N GLY A 117 -14.81 -6.53 7.62
CA GLY A 117 -16.14 -5.92 7.41
C GLY A 117 -16.51 -5.71 5.93
N TRP A 118 -15.50 -5.60 5.07
CA TRP A 118 -15.70 -5.32 3.63
C TRP A 118 -14.85 -6.25 2.77
N HIS A 119 -15.50 -7.21 2.14
CA HIS A 119 -14.83 -8.15 1.25
C HIS A 119 -14.76 -7.56 -0.17
N VAL A 120 -13.53 -7.28 -0.62
CA VAL A 120 -13.24 -6.85 -1.99
C VAL A 120 -12.51 -8.00 -2.69
N PRO A 121 -13.04 -8.55 -3.80
CA PRO A 121 -12.38 -9.62 -4.54
C PRO A 121 -11.09 -9.10 -5.18
N ARG A 122 -10.10 -9.99 -5.34
CA ARG A 122 -8.83 -9.68 -5.99
C ARG A 122 -8.97 -9.76 -7.51
N PRO A 123 -8.03 -9.18 -8.29
CA PRO A 123 -8.04 -9.31 -9.75
C PRO A 123 -8.14 -10.74 -10.23
N PHE A 124 -7.36 -11.65 -9.67
CA PHE A 124 -7.35 -13.06 -10.06
C PHE A 124 -8.63 -13.82 -9.65
N ASP A 125 -9.32 -13.42 -8.56
CA ASP A 125 -10.64 -13.99 -8.19
C ASP A 125 -11.70 -13.62 -9.23
N MET A 126 -11.51 -12.49 -9.92
CA MET A 126 -12.38 -12.01 -11.01
C MET A 126 -11.91 -12.49 -12.39
N GLN A 127 -10.88 -13.34 -12.46
CA GLN A 127 -10.27 -13.80 -13.71
C GLN A 127 -9.80 -12.66 -14.61
N LEU A 128 -9.35 -11.54 -14.01
CA LEU A 128 -8.88 -10.38 -14.74
C LEU A 128 -7.36 -10.29 -14.67
N GLY A 129 -6.73 -10.14 -15.84
CA GLY A 129 -5.29 -10.07 -16.00
C GLY A 129 -4.58 -11.40 -15.71
N THR A 130 -3.26 -11.33 -15.55
CA THR A 130 -2.39 -12.49 -15.29
C THR A 130 -1.90 -12.48 -13.84
N ASN A 131 -1.96 -13.62 -13.17
CA ASN A 131 -1.48 -13.78 -11.80
C ASN A 131 -0.18 -14.58 -11.77
N PHE A 132 0.91 -13.96 -11.33
CA PHE A 132 2.23 -14.58 -11.19
C PHE A 132 2.63 -14.92 -9.75
N LEU A 133 1.81 -14.56 -8.75
CA LEU A 133 2.10 -14.79 -7.35
C LEU A 133 0.95 -15.54 -6.67
N ALA A 134 1.21 -16.77 -6.23
CA ALA A 134 0.23 -17.54 -5.47
C ALA A 134 -0.20 -16.78 -4.20
N HIS A 135 -1.47 -16.54 -4.07
CA HIS A 135 -2.04 -15.82 -2.93
C HIS A 135 -3.37 -16.44 -2.50
N SER A 136 -3.65 -16.44 -1.19
CA SER A 136 -4.91 -16.92 -0.65
C SER A 136 -6.09 -16.02 -1.04
N VAL A 137 -7.26 -16.62 -1.24
CA VAL A 137 -8.53 -15.93 -1.50
C VAL A 137 -8.99 -15.20 -0.24
N THR A 138 -8.57 -13.97 -0.09
CA THR A 138 -8.91 -13.09 1.04
C THR A 138 -9.19 -11.69 0.50
N SER A 139 -9.94 -10.86 1.25
CA SER A 139 -10.22 -9.49 0.81
C SER A 139 -8.97 -8.77 0.31
N SER A 140 -9.08 -8.08 -0.83
CA SER A 140 -7.98 -7.34 -1.47
C SER A 140 -7.69 -6.03 -0.75
N PHE A 141 -8.74 -5.28 -0.40
CA PHE A 141 -8.67 -3.90 0.11
C PHE A 141 -8.69 -3.82 1.64
N PRO A 142 -7.87 -2.95 2.23
CA PRO A 142 -6.63 -2.37 1.69
C PRO A 142 -5.47 -3.38 1.76
N SER A 143 -4.37 -3.11 1.04
CA SER A 143 -3.19 -3.97 1.01
C SER A 143 -2.46 -4.01 2.35
N LYS A 144 -2.32 -5.20 2.96
CA LYS A 144 -1.60 -5.39 4.23
C LYS A 144 -0.11 -4.99 4.13
N HIS A 145 0.57 -5.39 3.04
CA HIS A 145 1.98 -5.07 2.81
C HIS A 145 2.20 -3.55 2.69
N MET A 146 1.31 -2.89 1.96
CA MET A 146 1.36 -1.43 1.84
C MET A 146 1.09 -0.74 3.17
N THR A 147 0.05 -1.15 3.92
CA THR A 147 -0.26 -0.52 5.22
C THR A 147 0.88 -0.72 6.22
N SER A 148 1.50 -1.93 6.26
CA SER A 148 2.61 -2.19 7.18
C SER A 148 3.84 -1.32 6.92
N LEU A 149 4.04 -0.85 5.69
CA LEU A 149 5.09 0.10 5.32
C LEU A 149 4.64 1.56 5.51
N THR A 150 3.45 1.90 5.01
CA THR A 150 3.00 3.30 4.97
C THR A 150 2.74 3.87 6.37
N ALA A 151 2.16 3.11 7.29
CA ALA A 151 1.86 3.60 8.63
C ALA A 151 3.11 4.03 9.42
N PRO A 152 4.15 3.20 9.57
CA PRO A 152 5.38 3.60 10.27
C PRO A 152 6.16 4.68 9.51
N LEU A 153 6.25 4.62 8.18
CA LEU A 153 6.99 5.58 7.38
C LEU A 153 6.32 6.96 7.36
N MET A 154 4.98 7.01 7.27
CA MET A 154 4.21 8.27 7.43
C MET A 154 4.42 8.86 8.83
N SER A 155 4.42 8.02 9.87
CA SER A 155 4.75 8.46 11.22
C SER A 155 6.14 9.09 11.28
N MET A 156 7.16 8.47 10.64
CA MET A 156 8.50 9.04 10.55
C MET A 156 8.55 10.37 9.80
N CYS A 157 7.75 10.55 8.75
CA CYS A 157 7.64 11.80 8.00
C CYS A 157 7.11 12.95 8.86
N LEU A 158 6.30 12.66 9.87
CA LEU A 158 5.71 13.66 10.77
C LEU A 158 6.69 14.20 11.82
N PHE A 159 7.89 13.61 11.97
CA PHE A 159 8.93 14.04 12.92
C PHE A 159 10.19 14.48 12.18
N ALA A 160 10.62 15.72 12.42
CA ALA A 160 11.77 16.32 11.74
C ALA A 160 13.03 15.43 11.73
N PRO A 161 13.44 14.77 12.85
CA PRO A 161 14.65 13.96 12.88
C PRO A 161 14.62 12.70 11.99
N THR A 162 13.42 12.20 11.64
CA THR A 162 13.26 10.96 10.87
C THR A 162 12.59 11.20 9.51
N ARG A 163 12.22 12.46 9.21
CA ARG A 163 11.44 12.81 8.00
C ARG A 163 12.10 12.33 6.71
N LEU A 164 13.39 12.56 6.56
CA LEU A 164 14.10 12.18 5.32
C LEU A 164 14.08 10.67 5.10
N VAL A 165 14.30 9.89 6.16
CA VAL A 165 14.24 8.42 6.10
C VAL A 165 12.82 7.96 5.83
N GLY A 166 11.82 8.60 6.44
CA GLY A 166 10.41 8.33 6.16
C GLY A 166 10.06 8.55 4.69
N VAL A 167 10.47 9.69 4.10
CA VAL A 167 10.24 9.99 2.68
C VAL A 167 10.97 8.98 1.78
N ALA A 168 12.25 8.70 2.04
CA ALA A 168 13.01 7.71 1.27
C ALA A 168 12.36 6.31 1.34
N GLY A 169 11.89 5.91 2.52
CA GLY A 169 11.16 4.65 2.70
C GLY A 169 9.84 4.62 1.92
N LEU A 170 9.10 5.74 1.85
CA LEU A 170 7.89 5.83 1.03
C LEU A 170 8.18 5.67 -0.46
N MET A 171 9.31 6.18 -0.97
CA MET A 171 9.72 5.94 -2.36
C MET A 171 9.97 4.44 -2.61
N VAL A 172 10.66 3.76 -1.68
CA VAL A 172 10.84 2.29 -1.74
C VAL A 172 9.48 1.56 -1.69
N THR A 173 8.53 2.07 -0.90
CA THR A 173 7.18 1.49 -0.81
C THR A 173 6.42 1.54 -2.13
N MET A 174 6.69 2.53 -3.01
CA MET A 174 6.08 2.59 -4.34
C MET A 174 6.51 1.42 -5.23
N SER A 175 7.75 0.92 -5.08
CA SER A 175 8.19 -0.28 -5.80
C SER A 175 7.42 -1.53 -5.33
N VAL A 176 7.10 -1.62 -4.04
CA VAL A 176 6.24 -2.70 -3.51
C VAL A 176 4.82 -2.56 -4.06
N ALA A 177 4.26 -1.34 -4.11
CA ALA A 177 2.94 -1.11 -4.69
C ALA A 177 2.88 -1.56 -6.14
N TRP A 178 3.87 -1.13 -6.95
CA TRP A 178 3.99 -1.53 -8.35
C TRP A 178 4.07 -3.05 -8.49
N SER A 179 4.95 -3.71 -7.75
CA SER A 179 5.13 -5.16 -7.87
C SER A 179 3.86 -5.95 -7.56
N ARG A 180 3.05 -5.49 -6.59
CA ARG A 180 1.79 -6.15 -6.22
C ARG A 180 0.72 -6.04 -7.29
N VAL A 181 0.64 -4.89 -7.97
CA VAL A 181 -0.28 -4.68 -9.09
C VAL A 181 0.22 -5.42 -10.33
N TYR A 182 1.53 -5.30 -10.62
CA TYR A 182 2.20 -5.94 -11.75
C TYR A 182 2.04 -7.47 -11.74
N LEU A 183 2.15 -8.09 -10.57
CA LEU A 183 1.98 -9.54 -10.39
C LEU A 183 0.52 -10.01 -10.30
N GLY A 184 -0.47 -9.12 -10.44
CA GLY A 184 -1.88 -9.48 -10.51
C GLY A 184 -2.58 -9.77 -9.18
N VAL A 185 -1.96 -9.45 -8.02
CA VAL A 185 -2.53 -9.79 -6.70
C VAL A 185 -3.35 -8.70 -6.03
N HIS A 186 -3.22 -7.45 -6.49
CA HIS A 186 -3.92 -6.30 -5.91
C HIS A 186 -4.34 -5.27 -6.97
N TRP A 187 -5.40 -4.54 -6.64
CA TRP A 187 -5.84 -3.39 -7.40
C TRP A 187 -5.01 -2.13 -7.08
N PRO A 188 -4.85 -1.18 -8.01
CA PRO A 188 -4.27 0.14 -7.72
C PRO A 188 -4.94 0.86 -6.56
N LEU A 189 -6.28 0.78 -6.44
CA LEU A 189 -7.01 1.38 -5.32
C LEU A 189 -6.70 0.73 -3.97
N ASP A 190 -6.28 -0.54 -3.92
CA ASP A 190 -5.83 -1.18 -2.67
C ASP A 190 -4.57 -0.50 -2.13
N MET A 191 -3.70 -0.03 -3.03
CA MET A 191 -2.47 0.70 -2.70
C MET A 191 -2.80 2.10 -2.19
N ALA A 192 -3.69 2.81 -2.89
CA ALA A 192 -4.15 4.14 -2.47
C ALA A 192 -4.88 4.08 -1.11
N GLY A 193 -5.75 3.09 -0.91
CA GLY A 193 -6.43 2.84 0.36
C GLY A 193 -5.45 2.56 1.50
N ALA A 194 -4.41 1.78 1.26
CA ALA A 194 -3.38 1.49 2.26
C ALA A 194 -2.52 2.73 2.60
N LEU A 195 -2.22 3.59 1.63
CA LEU A 195 -1.58 4.89 1.87
C LEU A 195 -2.44 5.77 2.79
N LEU A 196 -3.73 5.84 2.51
CA LEU A 196 -4.67 6.62 3.31
C LEU A 196 -4.79 6.07 4.74
N VAL A 197 -4.96 4.75 4.90
CA VAL A 197 -5.02 4.11 6.22
C VAL A 197 -3.72 4.35 7.00
N GLY A 198 -2.55 4.22 6.36
CA GLY A 198 -1.26 4.50 6.97
C GLY A 198 -1.11 5.94 7.42
N LEU A 199 -1.53 6.90 6.59
CA LEU A 199 -1.52 8.34 6.93
C LEU A 199 -2.45 8.63 8.12
N LEU A 200 -3.69 8.14 8.07
CA LEU A 200 -4.67 8.37 9.15
C LEU A 200 -4.19 7.74 10.46
N ALA A 201 -3.60 6.54 10.43
CA ALA A 201 -3.02 5.92 11.62
C ALA A 201 -1.87 6.77 12.20
N ALA A 202 -0.98 7.28 11.37
CA ALA A 202 0.13 8.14 11.80
C ALA A 202 -0.37 9.47 12.40
N LEU A 203 -1.38 10.09 11.80
CA LEU A 203 -1.99 11.33 12.32
C LEU A 203 -2.74 11.06 13.62
N ALA A 204 -3.51 9.98 13.73
CA ALA A 204 -4.22 9.61 14.95
C ALA A 204 -3.26 9.37 16.11
N VAL A 205 -2.12 8.72 15.86
CA VAL A 205 -1.08 8.55 16.90
C VAL A 205 -0.44 9.89 17.27
N LYS A 206 -0.06 10.71 16.28
CA LYS A 206 0.61 11.99 16.53
C LYS A 206 -0.27 12.96 17.34
N TYR A 207 -1.53 13.10 16.99
CA TYR A 207 -2.43 14.10 17.56
C TYR A 207 -3.31 13.54 18.69
N GLY A 208 -3.64 12.25 18.66
CA GLY A 208 -4.48 11.60 19.66
C GLY A 208 -3.69 10.95 20.79
N LEU A 209 -2.81 10.01 20.48
CA LEU A 209 -2.14 9.17 21.50
C LEU A 209 -0.88 9.83 22.08
N ARG A 210 -0.07 10.52 21.25
CA ARG A 210 1.17 11.14 21.72
C ARG A 210 0.99 12.11 22.90
N PRO A 211 -0.02 13.01 22.94
CA PRO A 211 -0.23 13.87 24.09
C PRO A 211 -0.47 13.11 25.40
N LEU A 212 -1.09 11.91 25.32
CA LEU A 212 -1.37 11.09 26.50
C LEU A 212 -0.10 10.51 27.11
N TRP A 213 0.77 9.90 26.30
CA TRP A 213 2.01 9.37 26.86
C TRP A 213 3.07 10.42 27.18
N MET A 214 3.04 11.60 26.53
CA MET A 214 3.88 12.72 26.98
C MET A 214 3.53 13.10 28.43
N ARG A 215 2.24 13.26 28.73
CA ARG A 215 1.77 13.56 30.10
C ARG A 215 2.16 12.45 31.08
N TRP A 216 2.05 11.18 30.65
CA TRP A 216 2.41 10.03 31.49
C TRP A 216 3.93 9.96 31.76
N LEU A 217 4.77 10.19 30.78
CA LEU A 217 6.22 10.22 30.93
C LEU A 217 6.66 11.39 31.83
N ASP A 218 6.12 12.58 31.64
CA ASP A 218 6.41 13.75 32.49
C ASP A 218 6.00 13.48 33.95
N SER A 219 4.87 12.79 34.17
CA SER A 219 4.41 12.39 35.51
C SER A 219 5.32 11.32 36.13
N ALA A 220 5.85 10.40 35.32
CA ALA A 220 6.75 9.34 35.80
C ALA A 220 8.13 9.92 36.19
N ASP A 221 8.70 10.77 35.31
CA ASP A 221 9.99 11.42 35.57
C ASP A 221 9.91 12.35 36.78
N GLY A 222 8.78 13.07 36.99
CA GLY A 222 8.52 13.86 38.18
C GLY A 222 8.47 13.03 39.47
N LYS A 223 7.91 11.82 39.43
CA LYS A 223 7.89 10.91 40.57
C LYS A 223 9.29 10.38 40.94
N PHE A 224 10.10 10.04 39.96
CA PHE A 224 11.49 9.60 40.20
C PHE A 224 12.35 10.74 40.79
N ALA A 225 12.18 11.98 40.30
CA ALA A 225 12.89 13.13 40.83
C ALA A 225 12.54 13.48 42.27
N ILE A 226 11.30 13.21 42.73
CA ILE A 226 10.86 13.41 44.12
C ILE A 226 11.43 12.33 45.00
N GLN A 227 11.49 11.08 44.53
CA GLN A 227 11.98 9.95 45.29
C GLN A 227 13.51 10.05 45.55
N ASP A 228 14.29 10.52 44.60
CA ASP A 228 15.73 10.78 44.77
C ASP A 228 16.02 11.89 45.81
N LYS A 229 15.12 12.88 45.94
CA LYS A 229 15.27 13.96 46.93
C LYS A 229 14.87 13.55 48.35
N GLN A 230 14.17 12.44 48.52
CA GLN A 230 13.79 11.89 49.85
C GLN A 230 14.81 10.91 50.40
N VAL A 231 15.75 10.44 49.54
CA VAL A 231 16.80 9.46 49.93
C VAL A 231 18.17 10.14 50.13
N SER A 232 18.30 11.41 49.76
CA SER A 232 19.47 12.26 50.01
C SER A 232 19.25 13.12 51.23
#